data_e3f7ebb48d73f721b7cca3ee0e202b52
#
_entry.id   e3f7ebb48d73f721b7cca3ee0e202b52
#
_cell.length_a   1.000
_cell.length_b   1.000
_cell.length_c   1.000
_cell.angle_alpha   90.00
_cell.angle_beta   90.00
_cell.angle_gamma   90.00
#
_symmetry.space_group_name_H-M   'P 1'
#
loop_
_entity.id
_entity.type
_entity.pdbx_description
1 polymer ?
#
loop_
_entity_poly.entity_id
_entity_poly.type
_entity_poly.pdbx_seq_one_letter_code
_entity_poly.pdbx_strand_id
1 'polypeptide(L)'
;MYMVLFVSLCLLVSLAVYLGANKYFGNVSPIKLTIINFVSVYIFFVLGVYCYEIYLEYRLNSLDLNGDGIFTGEENTPEKEKYMSLVINDTFRTFAPFTGLVFSFLYAALFLCASKLNGFESKLYGFIKKRSK
;
A
#
# COMPACT_ATOMS: atom_id res chain seq x y z
N MET A 1 3.82 14.70 2.27
CA MET A 1 4.18 13.93 3.48
C MET A 1 3.51 12.55 3.48
N TYR A 2 2.20 12.45 3.32
CA TYR A 2 1.47 11.15 3.34
C TYR A 2 1.91 10.16 2.24
N MET A 3 2.24 10.65 1.03
CA MET A 3 2.67 9.80 -0.08
C MET A 3 4.00 9.08 0.21
N VAL A 4 4.97 9.77 0.82
CA VAL A 4 6.25 9.17 1.22
C VAL A 4 6.04 8.11 2.29
N LEU A 5 5.17 8.38 3.26
CA LEU A 5 4.82 7.46 4.33
C LEU A 5 4.13 6.21 3.78
N PHE A 6 3.23 6.35 2.82
CA PHE A 6 2.57 5.24 2.15
C PHE A 6 3.55 4.37 1.36
N VAL A 7 4.46 4.98 0.58
CA VAL A 7 5.50 4.23 -0.16
C VAL A 7 6.43 3.49 0.80
N SER A 8 6.85 4.13 1.92
CA SER A 8 7.69 3.47 2.92
C SER A 8 7.00 2.27 3.57
N LEU A 9 5.69 2.37 3.79
CA LEU A 9 4.89 1.27 4.33
C LEU A 9 4.79 0.09 3.34
N CYS A 10 4.61 0.37 2.05
CA CYS A 10 4.64 -0.66 1.00
C CYS A 10 6.00 -1.38 0.94
N LEU A 11 7.11 -0.65 1.12
CA LEU A 11 8.45 -1.24 1.19
C LEU A 11 8.59 -2.16 2.42
N LEU A 12 8.07 -1.75 3.57
CA LEU A 12 8.07 -2.58 4.78
C LEU A 12 7.25 -3.87 4.60
N VAL A 13 6.07 -3.77 3.97
CA VAL A 13 5.25 -4.95 3.63
C VAL A 13 6.03 -5.91 2.73
N SER A 14 6.69 -5.40 1.70
CA SER A 14 7.49 -6.22 0.78
C SER A 14 8.69 -6.86 1.47
N LEU A 15 9.36 -6.15 2.37
CA LEU A 15 10.45 -6.68 3.16
C LEU A 15 9.95 -7.80 4.09
N ALA A 16 8.81 -7.60 4.75
CA ALA A 16 8.19 -8.61 5.61
C ALA A 16 7.80 -9.87 4.83
N VAL A 17 7.23 -9.71 3.62
CA VAL A 17 6.91 -10.82 2.72
C VAL A 17 8.18 -11.57 2.32
N TYR A 18 9.25 -10.86 1.96
CA TYR A 18 10.52 -11.47 1.57
C TYR A 18 11.15 -12.27 2.71
N LEU A 19 11.24 -11.68 3.91
CA LEU A 19 11.81 -12.34 5.10
C LEU A 19 10.95 -13.52 5.55
N GLY A 20 9.62 -13.36 5.56
CA GLY A 20 8.68 -14.42 5.91
C GLY A 20 8.75 -15.59 4.94
N ALA A 21 8.74 -15.32 3.64
CA ALA A 21 8.82 -16.37 2.62
C ALA A 21 10.11 -17.19 2.74
N ASN A 22 11.26 -16.53 2.93
CA ASN A 22 12.53 -17.22 3.11
C ASN A 22 12.58 -18.05 4.41
N LYS A 23 11.96 -17.56 5.49
CA LYS A 23 11.93 -18.26 6.78
C LYS A 23 11.04 -19.50 6.76
N TYR A 24 9.84 -19.40 6.15
CA TYR A 24 8.83 -20.47 6.25
C TYR A 24 8.84 -21.43 5.06
N PHE A 25 9.22 -20.97 3.87
CA PHE A 25 9.15 -21.76 2.63
C PHE A 25 10.51 -22.08 2.02
N GLY A 26 11.62 -21.61 2.64
CA GLY A 26 12.98 -21.83 2.11
C GLY A 26 13.19 -21.13 0.76
N ASN A 27 13.83 -21.82 -0.19
CA ASN A 27 14.13 -21.27 -1.53
C ASN A 27 12.86 -21.13 -2.38
N VAL A 28 12.14 -20.02 -2.20
CA VAL A 28 10.95 -19.67 -3.01
C VAL A 28 11.41 -19.12 -4.37
N SER A 29 10.80 -19.59 -5.46
CA SER A 29 11.11 -19.03 -6.77
C SER A 29 10.76 -17.53 -6.82
N PRO A 30 11.56 -16.70 -7.54
CA PRO A 30 11.32 -15.26 -7.62
C PRO A 30 9.91 -14.91 -8.13
N ILE A 31 9.35 -15.73 -9.02
CA ILE A 31 8.00 -15.53 -9.57
C ILE A 31 6.94 -15.72 -8.47
N LYS A 32 7.04 -16.79 -7.67
CA LYS A 32 6.10 -17.03 -6.57
C LYS A 32 6.16 -15.89 -5.54
N LEU A 33 7.37 -15.44 -5.21
CA LEU A 33 7.57 -14.32 -4.30
C LEU A 33 6.96 -13.02 -4.83
N THR A 34 7.09 -12.76 -6.13
CA THR A 34 6.48 -11.59 -6.79
C THR A 34 4.95 -11.64 -6.74
N ILE A 35 4.35 -12.82 -6.97
CA ILE A 35 2.89 -12.98 -6.89
C ILE A 35 2.39 -12.73 -5.45
N ILE A 36 3.05 -13.28 -4.46
CA ILE A 36 2.69 -13.05 -3.04
C ILE A 36 2.81 -11.57 -2.70
N ASN A 37 3.90 -10.91 -3.15
CA ASN A 37 4.10 -9.49 -2.93
C ASN A 37 3.03 -8.63 -3.62
N PHE A 38 2.67 -8.96 -4.87
CA PHE A 38 1.59 -8.29 -5.61
C PHE A 38 0.27 -8.33 -4.83
N VAL A 39 -0.14 -9.52 -4.39
CA VAL A 39 -1.39 -9.71 -3.64
C VAL A 39 -1.33 -8.95 -2.31
N SER A 40 -0.21 -9.02 -1.60
CA SER A 40 -0.04 -8.33 -0.31
C SER A 40 -0.13 -6.81 -0.45
N VAL A 41 0.55 -6.23 -1.44
CA VAL A 41 0.52 -4.77 -1.70
C VAL A 41 -0.87 -4.33 -2.16
N TYR A 42 -1.57 -5.12 -2.99
CA TYR A 42 -2.92 -4.84 -3.42
C TYR A 42 -3.91 -4.80 -2.24
N ILE A 43 -3.89 -5.83 -1.41
CA ILE A 43 -4.75 -5.89 -0.21
C ILE A 43 -4.44 -4.71 0.72
N PHE A 44 -3.16 -4.44 0.95
CA PHE A 44 -2.73 -3.32 1.79
C PHE A 44 -3.22 -1.97 1.25
N PHE A 45 -3.16 -1.76 -0.08
CA PHE A 45 -3.65 -0.55 -0.73
C PHE A 45 -5.16 -0.37 -0.52
N VAL A 46 -5.95 -1.41 -0.83
CA VAL A 46 -7.42 -1.36 -0.71
C VAL A 46 -7.84 -1.15 0.74
N LEU A 47 -7.23 -1.88 1.68
CA LEU A 47 -7.51 -1.70 3.11
C LEU A 47 -7.13 -0.30 3.59
N GLY A 48 -6.01 0.26 3.11
CA GLY A 48 -5.59 1.62 3.47
C GLY A 48 -6.60 2.68 3.04
N VAL A 49 -7.14 2.56 1.83
CA VAL A 49 -8.20 3.48 1.35
C VAL A 49 -9.47 3.31 2.18
N TYR A 50 -9.88 2.08 2.47
CA TYR A 50 -11.07 1.80 3.28
C TYR A 50 -10.93 2.32 4.72
N CYS A 51 -9.77 2.13 5.35
CA CYS A 51 -9.51 2.67 6.68
C CYS A 51 -9.52 4.21 6.70
N TYR A 52 -9.00 4.84 5.65
CA TYR A 52 -9.02 6.30 5.53
C TYR A 52 -10.45 6.84 5.39
N GLU A 53 -11.31 6.14 4.65
CA GLU A 53 -12.73 6.47 4.55
C GLU A 53 -13.44 6.43 5.91
N ILE A 54 -13.29 5.30 6.63
CA ILE A 54 -13.87 5.17 7.99
C ILE A 54 -13.40 6.31 8.90
N TYR A 55 -12.12 6.69 8.78
CA TYR A 55 -11.58 7.84 9.53
C TYR A 55 -12.27 9.16 9.15
N LEU A 56 -12.49 9.42 7.86
CA LEU A 56 -13.17 10.64 7.40
C LEU A 56 -14.62 10.69 7.88
N GLU A 57 -15.36 9.60 7.76
CA GLU A 57 -16.75 9.49 8.26
C GLU A 57 -16.81 9.68 9.78
N TYR A 58 -15.91 9.04 10.51
CA TYR A 58 -15.82 9.23 11.96
C TYR A 58 -15.55 10.69 12.34
N ARG A 59 -14.62 11.35 11.64
CA ARG A 59 -14.33 12.78 11.88
C ARG A 59 -15.51 13.67 11.53
N LEU A 60 -16.21 13.41 10.43
CA LEU A 60 -17.41 14.16 10.05
C LEU A 60 -18.51 13.99 11.10
N ASN A 61 -18.80 12.76 11.49
CA ASN A 61 -19.81 12.45 12.51
C ASN A 61 -19.47 13.05 13.89
N SER A 62 -18.19 13.21 14.21
CA SER A 62 -17.78 13.86 15.46
C SER A 62 -18.07 15.37 15.53
N LEU A 63 -18.40 15.99 14.40
CA LEU A 63 -18.78 17.39 14.29
C LEU A 63 -20.32 17.61 14.29
N ASP A 64 -21.08 16.54 14.27
CA ASP A 64 -22.52 16.51 14.46
C ASP A 64 -22.82 16.50 15.96
N LEU A 65 -23.13 17.67 16.53
CA LEU A 65 -23.28 17.83 17.99
C LEU A 65 -24.61 17.28 18.50
N ASN A 66 -25.64 17.31 17.68
CA ASN A 66 -26.97 16.85 18.04
C ASN A 66 -27.31 15.42 17.57
N GLY A 67 -26.49 14.86 16.67
CA GLY A 67 -26.61 13.49 16.13
C GLY A 67 -27.76 13.30 15.15
N ASP A 68 -28.25 14.38 14.53
CA ASP A 68 -29.38 14.31 13.58
C ASP A 68 -28.92 14.12 12.11
N GLY A 69 -27.62 14.18 11.84
CA GLY A 69 -27.04 14.06 10.51
C GLY A 69 -27.21 15.32 9.65
N ILE A 70 -27.74 16.42 10.21
CA ILE A 70 -27.99 17.67 9.53
C ILE A 70 -27.18 18.79 10.18
N PHE A 71 -26.12 19.21 9.53
CA PHE A 71 -25.22 20.24 10.07
C PHE A 71 -25.82 21.66 9.93
N THR A 72 -26.41 22.17 11.00
CA THR A 72 -27.05 23.50 11.06
C THR A 72 -26.43 24.38 12.16
N GLY A 73 -26.63 25.70 12.06
CA GLY A 73 -26.23 26.64 13.10
C GLY A 73 -24.72 26.57 13.46
N GLU A 74 -24.44 26.26 14.71
CA GLU A 74 -23.07 26.21 15.27
C GLU A 74 -22.21 25.07 14.70
N GLU A 75 -22.83 24.05 14.12
CA GLU A 75 -22.14 22.91 13.50
C GLU A 75 -21.56 23.24 12.11
N ASN A 76 -22.01 24.35 11.50
CA ASN A 76 -21.55 24.78 10.19
C ASN A 76 -20.19 25.48 10.26
N THR A 77 -19.15 24.71 10.54
CA THR A 77 -17.77 25.16 10.70
C THR A 77 -16.93 24.93 9.43
N PRO A 78 -15.85 25.71 9.21
CA PRO A 78 -14.90 25.44 8.11
C PRO A 78 -14.30 24.04 8.17
N GLU A 79 -14.15 23.48 9.36
CA GLU A 79 -13.67 22.12 9.56
C GLU A 79 -14.67 21.10 9.01
N LYS A 80 -15.95 21.27 9.32
CA LYS A 80 -17.04 20.43 8.77
C LYS A 80 -17.07 20.49 7.23
N GLU A 81 -17.02 21.68 6.66
CA GLU A 81 -17.00 21.84 5.19
C GLU A 81 -15.84 21.10 4.53
N LYS A 82 -14.67 21.14 5.17
CA LYS A 82 -13.47 20.38 4.72
C LYS A 82 -13.74 18.88 4.73
N TYR A 83 -14.19 18.30 5.83
CA TYR A 83 -14.44 16.85 5.90
C TYR A 83 -15.60 16.42 5.01
N MET A 84 -16.67 17.22 4.95
CA MET A 84 -17.81 16.99 4.05
C MET A 84 -17.36 16.95 2.58
N SER A 85 -16.53 17.91 2.16
CA SER A 85 -16.01 17.93 0.80
C SER A 85 -15.13 16.72 0.48
N LEU A 86 -14.34 16.23 1.45
CA LEU A 86 -13.51 15.04 1.29
C LEU A 86 -14.36 13.77 1.20
N VAL A 87 -15.44 13.67 1.95
CA VAL A 87 -16.37 12.52 1.89
C VAL A 87 -17.19 12.53 0.59
N ILE A 88 -17.75 13.68 0.19
CA ILE A 88 -18.61 13.78 -1.01
C ILE A 88 -17.78 13.61 -2.30
N ASN A 89 -16.57 14.19 -2.37
CA ASN A 89 -15.72 14.13 -3.55
C ASN A 89 -14.80 12.90 -3.58
N ASP A 90 -15.09 11.87 -2.79
CA ASP A 90 -14.24 10.68 -2.70
C ASP A 90 -14.39 9.75 -3.91
N THR A 91 -13.97 10.26 -5.05
CA THR A 91 -13.79 9.49 -6.29
C THR A 91 -12.71 8.40 -6.10
N PHE A 92 -11.77 8.63 -5.15
CA PHE A 92 -10.67 7.73 -4.89
C PHE A 92 -11.13 6.36 -4.38
N ARG A 93 -12.17 6.34 -3.56
CA ARG A 93 -12.78 5.11 -3.02
C ARG A 93 -13.35 4.23 -4.13
N THR A 94 -14.17 4.83 -5.01
CA THR A 94 -14.82 4.11 -6.11
C THR A 94 -13.79 3.49 -7.07
N PHE A 95 -12.67 4.18 -7.31
CA PHE A 95 -11.62 3.72 -8.18
C PHE A 95 -10.47 2.98 -7.47
N ALA A 96 -10.49 2.87 -6.14
CA ALA A 96 -9.43 2.21 -5.36
C ALA A 96 -9.09 0.78 -5.82
N PRO A 97 -10.05 -0.09 -6.16
CA PRO A 97 -9.73 -1.41 -6.68
C PRO A 97 -8.94 -1.36 -7.99
N PHE A 98 -9.27 -0.46 -8.89
CA PHE A 98 -8.60 -0.31 -10.20
C PHE A 98 -7.23 0.35 -10.04
N THR A 99 -7.15 1.47 -9.32
CA THR A 99 -5.88 2.17 -9.09
C THR A 99 -4.93 1.32 -8.25
N GLY A 100 -5.45 0.61 -7.27
CA GLY A 100 -4.69 -0.34 -6.46
C GLY A 100 -4.11 -1.49 -7.29
N LEU A 101 -4.87 -2.01 -8.25
CA LEU A 101 -4.42 -3.06 -9.16
C LEU A 101 -3.26 -2.57 -10.05
N VAL A 102 -3.41 -1.39 -10.67
CA VAL A 102 -2.36 -0.78 -11.50
C VAL A 102 -1.10 -0.50 -10.67
N PHE A 103 -1.26 0.10 -9.49
CA PHE A 103 -0.15 0.39 -8.58
C PHE A 103 0.59 -0.88 -8.16
N SER A 104 -0.15 -1.91 -7.75
CA SER A 104 0.44 -3.18 -7.30
C SER A 104 1.13 -3.93 -8.43
N PHE A 105 0.63 -3.82 -9.67
CA PHE A 105 1.26 -4.40 -10.85
C PHE A 105 2.61 -3.72 -11.15
N LEU A 106 2.65 -2.39 -11.17
CA LEU A 106 3.91 -1.65 -11.37
C LEU A 106 4.92 -1.96 -10.26
N TYR A 107 4.44 -2.01 -9.02
CA TYR A 107 5.27 -2.34 -7.87
C TYR A 107 5.83 -3.77 -7.95
N ALA A 108 5.01 -4.74 -8.35
CA ALA A 108 5.44 -6.13 -8.53
C ALA A 108 6.46 -6.27 -9.67
N ALA A 109 6.31 -5.52 -10.75
CA ALA A 109 7.28 -5.49 -11.85
C ALA A 109 8.65 -4.97 -11.37
N LEU A 110 8.68 -3.88 -10.61
CA LEU A 110 9.91 -3.36 -9.99
C LEU A 110 10.55 -4.37 -9.04
N PHE A 111 9.74 -5.02 -8.21
CA PHE A 111 10.20 -6.04 -7.28
C PHE A 111 10.81 -7.25 -8.00
N LEU A 112 10.20 -7.70 -9.10
CA LEU A 112 10.73 -8.78 -9.93
C LEU A 112 12.06 -8.40 -10.57
N CYS A 113 12.20 -7.19 -11.09
CA CYS A 113 13.45 -6.67 -11.64
C CYS A 113 14.56 -6.66 -10.58
N ALA A 114 14.28 -6.11 -9.39
CA ALA A 114 15.22 -6.07 -8.28
C ALA A 114 15.65 -7.49 -7.83
N SER A 115 14.69 -8.42 -7.73
CA SER A 115 14.96 -9.81 -7.36
C SER A 115 15.86 -10.54 -8.35
N LYS A 116 15.70 -10.25 -9.64
CA LYS A 116 16.56 -10.83 -10.70
C LYS A 116 17.97 -10.25 -10.69
N LEU A 117 18.11 -8.94 -10.42
CA LEU A 117 19.42 -8.29 -10.31
C LEU A 117 20.25 -8.88 -9.15
N ASN A 118 19.67 -9.06 -7.98
CA ASN A 118 20.32 -9.68 -6.84
C ASN A 118 20.77 -11.13 -7.16
N GLY A 119 19.95 -11.89 -7.89
CA GLY A 119 20.31 -13.23 -8.36
C GLY A 119 21.44 -13.24 -9.38
N PHE A 120 21.56 -12.19 -10.19
CA PHE A 120 22.66 -12.02 -11.16
C PHE A 120 23.98 -11.69 -10.45
N GLU A 121 23.97 -10.78 -9.48
CA GLU A 121 25.17 -10.44 -8.70
C GLU A 121 25.72 -11.64 -7.96
N SER A 122 24.88 -12.46 -7.33
CA SER A 122 25.33 -13.67 -6.63
C SER A 122 25.99 -14.69 -7.55
N LYS A 123 25.48 -14.85 -8.77
CA LYS A 123 26.09 -15.70 -9.81
C LYS A 123 27.42 -15.15 -10.30
N LEU A 124 27.50 -13.84 -10.53
CA LEU A 124 28.71 -13.16 -10.98
C LEU A 124 29.84 -13.30 -9.93
N TYR A 125 29.49 -13.09 -8.66
CA TYR A 125 30.42 -13.25 -7.54
C TYR A 125 30.94 -14.69 -7.42
N GLY A 126 30.06 -15.66 -7.59
CA GLY A 126 30.41 -17.08 -7.62
C GLY A 126 31.36 -17.42 -8.78
N PHE A 127 31.17 -16.83 -9.95
CA PHE A 127 32.01 -17.06 -11.13
C PHE A 127 33.38 -16.43 -10.96
N ILE A 128 33.49 -15.22 -10.41
CA ILE A 128 34.77 -14.53 -10.15
C ILE A 128 35.58 -15.31 -9.11
N LYS A 129 34.95 -15.77 -8.03
CA LYS A 129 35.59 -16.56 -6.98
C LYS A 129 36.14 -17.91 -7.49
N LYS A 130 35.46 -18.50 -8.48
CA LYS A 130 35.91 -19.79 -9.09
C LYS A 130 37.09 -19.61 -10.04
N ARG A 131 37.29 -18.39 -10.58
CA ARG A 131 38.38 -18.07 -11.52
C ARG A 131 39.66 -17.60 -10.79
N SER A 132 39.53 -17.26 -9.51
CA SER A 132 40.62 -16.81 -8.62
C SER A 132 41.25 -17.94 -7.81
N LYS A 133 40.79 -19.18 -8.02
CA LYS A 133 41.44 -20.41 -7.50
C LYS A 133 42.06 -21.21 -8.63
#